data_fb5c36d1964cd66aba384d3ddd19994c
#
_entry.id   fb5c36d1964cd66aba384d3ddd19994c
#
_cell.length_a   1.000
_cell.length_b   1.000
_cell.length_c   1.000
_cell.angle_alpha   90.00
_cell.angle_beta   90.00
_cell.angle_gamma   90.00
#
_symmetry.space_group_name_H-M   'P 1'
#
loop_
_entity.id
_entity.type
_entity.pdbx_description
1 polymer ?
#
loop_
_entity_poly.entity_id
_entity_poly.type
_entity_poly.pdbx_seq_one_letter_code
_entity_poly.pdbx_strand_id
1 'polypeptide(L)'
;KSVNGEETELMDIHKDMNLVGLCNVENVMAAIAIAEGMQVPMETILTVIRGFHAVEHRIEFVATKGGVDYYNDSKGTNPDAAIQGIKAMSKPTVLIGGGYDKQSEYDEWIDSFDGKVKCLVLIGQTREKIAECARKHGFDKIRFADTYEECLKLCTELAQPGEAVLLSPACA
;
A
#
# COMPACT_ATOMS: atom_id res chain seq x y z
N LYS A 1 23.56 -0.83 10.13
CA LYS A 1 24.69 -0.15 9.50
C LYS A 1 25.92 -1.04 9.61
N SER A 2 26.66 -1.19 8.54
CA SER A 2 27.96 -1.89 8.54
C SER A 2 29.08 -0.91 8.17
N VAL A 3 30.13 -0.85 8.98
CA VAL A 3 31.33 -0.04 8.75
C VAL A 3 32.56 -0.91 9.01
N ASN A 4 33.42 -1.09 8.00
CA ASN A 4 34.64 -1.93 8.11
C ASN A 4 34.36 -3.36 8.62
N GLY A 5 33.16 -3.90 8.34
CA GLY A 5 32.75 -5.24 8.79
C GLY A 5 32.13 -5.28 10.20
N GLU A 6 32.08 -4.17 10.91
CA GLU A 6 31.32 -4.06 12.17
C GLU A 6 29.88 -3.66 11.88
N GLU A 7 28.93 -4.44 12.40
CA GLU A 7 27.50 -4.18 12.24
C GLU A 7 26.94 -3.52 13.50
N THR A 8 26.17 -2.46 13.28
CA THR A 8 25.47 -1.75 14.35
C THR A 8 23.99 -1.70 14.01
N GLU A 9 23.14 -2.21 14.89
CA GLU A 9 21.70 -1.99 14.81
C GLU A 9 21.40 -0.52 15.10
N LEU A 10 20.63 0.13 14.22
CA LEU A 10 20.25 1.53 14.36
C LEU A 10 18.85 1.68 14.93
N MET A 11 17.92 0.83 14.52
CA MET A 11 16.51 0.91 14.90
C MET A 11 15.78 -0.41 14.60
N ASP A 12 14.66 -0.64 15.26
CA ASP A 12 13.72 -1.71 14.96
C ASP A 12 12.62 -1.15 14.04
N ILE A 13 12.58 -1.61 12.80
CA ILE A 13 11.63 -1.12 11.79
C ILE A 13 10.16 -1.33 12.18
N HIS A 14 9.87 -2.31 13.04
CA HIS A 14 8.49 -2.62 13.47
C HIS A 14 8.04 -1.80 14.69
N LYS A 15 8.98 -1.18 15.41
CA LYS A 15 8.70 -0.37 16.61
C LYS A 15 8.96 1.11 16.41
N ASP A 16 10.02 1.40 15.66
CA ASP A 16 10.55 2.77 15.53
C ASP A 16 10.07 3.49 14.27
N MET A 17 9.38 2.78 13.34
CA MET A 17 8.85 3.41 12.13
C MET A 17 7.31 3.45 12.16
N ASN A 18 6.76 4.62 11.83
CA ASN A 18 5.32 4.82 11.61
C ASN A 18 4.93 4.68 10.12
N LEU A 19 5.77 4.03 9.32
CA LEU A 19 5.59 3.84 7.89
C LEU A 19 5.36 2.37 7.56
N VAL A 20 4.45 2.09 6.65
CA VAL A 20 4.08 0.73 6.24
C VAL A 20 4.74 0.38 4.91
N GLY A 21 5.25 -0.85 4.81
CA GLY A 21 5.78 -1.42 3.57
C GLY A 21 7.30 -1.31 3.39
N LEU A 22 7.86 -2.30 2.69
CA LEU A 22 9.30 -2.42 2.46
C LEU A 22 9.87 -1.23 1.67
N CYS A 23 9.10 -0.69 0.72
CA CYS A 23 9.50 0.50 -0.04
C CYS A 23 9.78 1.71 0.87
N ASN A 24 9.06 1.85 1.99
CA ASN A 24 9.32 2.91 2.95
C ASN A 24 10.55 2.60 3.82
N VAL A 25 10.85 1.35 4.10
CA VAL A 25 12.13 0.96 4.74
C VAL A 25 13.30 1.37 3.85
N GLU A 26 13.23 1.08 2.55
CA GLU A 26 14.26 1.47 1.57
C GLU A 26 14.42 3.00 1.50
N ASN A 27 13.31 3.75 1.49
CA ASN A 27 13.33 5.22 1.52
C ASN A 27 14.01 5.75 2.81
N VAL A 28 13.69 5.16 3.96
CA VAL A 28 14.31 5.53 5.24
C VAL A 28 15.82 5.20 5.23
N MET A 29 16.21 4.05 4.70
CA MET A 29 17.63 3.68 4.57
C MET A 29 18.38 4.69 3.69
N ALA A 30 17.80 5.10 2.56
CA ALA A 30 18.38 6.11 1.69
C ALA A 30 18.49 7.48 2.40
N ALA A 31 17.45 7.89 3.14
CA ALA A 31 17.45 9.13 3.90
C ALA A 31 18.54 9.13 5.00
N ILE A 32 18.71 8.01 5.72
CA ILE A 32 19.79 7.84 6.71
C ILE A 32 21.15 8.02 6.04
N ALA A 33 21.39 7.34 4.91
CA ALA A 33 22.67 7.38 4.21
C ALA A 33 23.01 8.81 3.72
N ILE A 34 22.01 9.53 3.19
CA ILE A 34 22.19 10.92 2.74
C ILE A 34 22.49 11.84 3.91
N ALA A 35 21.68 11.77 4.97
CA ALA A 35 21.85 12.63 6.15
C ALA A 35 23.18 12.38 6.87
N GLU A 36 23.61 11.12 6.96
CA GLU A 36 24.93 10.76 7.49
C GLU A 36 26.07 11.32 6.63
N GLY A 37 25.93 11.22 5.29
CA GLY A 37 26.88 11.83 4.35
C GLY A 37 26.97 13.35 4.49
N MET A 38 25.90 13.99 4.95
CA MET A 38 25.85 15.42 5.31
C MET A 38 26.32 15.72 6.74
N GLN A 39 26.84 14.73 7.44
CA GLN A 39 27.35 14.82 8.81
C GLN A 39 26.28 15.19 9.87
N VAL A 40 25.00 14.86 9.61
CA VAL A 40 23.95 15.01 10.62
C VAL A 40 24.15 13.94 11.72
N PRO A 41 24.12 14.31 13.01
CA PRO A 41 24.28 13.34 14.09
C PRO A 41 23.23 12.23 14.01
N MET A 42 23.64 10.96 14.20
CA MET A 42 22.75 9.80 14.09
C MET A 42 21.55 9.88 15.04
N GLU A 43 21.73 10.38 16.26
CA GLU A 43 20.64 10.58 17.21
C GLU A 43 19.56 11.51 16.66
N THR A 44 19.97 12.59 15.98
CA THR A 44 19.02 13.51 15.34
C THR A 44 18.26 12.81 14.19
N ILE A 45 18.97 12.03 13.36
CA ILE A 45 18.38 11.28 12.27
C ILE A 45 17.31 10.31 12.79
N LEU A 46 17.65 9.51 13.79
CA LEU A 46 16.74 8.53 14.38
C LEU A 46 15.54 9.18 15.08
N THR A 47 15.76 10.33 15.74
CA THR A 47 14.67 11.10 16.37
C THR A 47 13.65 11.58 15.33
N VAL A 48 14.13 12.09 14.19
CA VAL A 48 13.25 12.51 13.08
C VAL A 48 12.50 11.34 12.49
N ILE A 49 13.16 10.20 12.26
CA ILE A 49 12.51 9.01 11.71
C ILE A 49 11.41 8.49 12.62
N ARG A 50 11.63 8.42 13.94
CA ARG A 50 10.61 7.98 14.90
C ARG A 50 9.39 8.90 14.95
N GLY A 51 9.58 10.18 14.71
CA GLY A 51 8.49 11.17 14.63
C GLY A 51 7.86 11.32 13.26
N PHE A 52 8.40 10.67 12.21
CA PHE A 52 7.91 10.84 10.86
C PHE A 52 6.70 9.94 10.60
N HIS A 53 5.63 10.53 10.09
CA HIS A 53 4.42 9.84 9.67
C HIS A 53 4.33 9.76 8.14
N ALA A 54 3.56 8.82 7.65
CA ALA A 54 3.33 8.67 6.21
C ALA A 54 2.81 9.98 5.60
N VAL A 55 3.28 10.27 4.40
CA VAL A 55 2.70 11.34 3.59
C VAL A 55 1.26 10.96 3.28
N GLU A 56 0.33 11.90 3.48
CA GLU A 56 -1.08 11.71 3.18
C GLU A 56 -1.29 11.07 1.80
N HIS A 57 -2.20 10.11 1.75
CA HIS A 57 -2.60 9.39 0.55
C HIS A 57 -1.56 8.41 -0.04
N ARG A 58 -0.48 8.09 0.68
CA ARG A 58 0.52 7.09 0.26
C ARG A 58 0.66 5.99 1.29
N ILE A 59 -0.05 4.88 1.09
CA ILE A 59 -0.14 3.72 2.01
C ILE A 59 -0.40 4.20 3.45
N GLU A 60 -1.20 5.26 3.56
CA GLU A 60 -1.51 5.92 4.81
C GLU A 60 -2.47 5.05 5.62
N PHE A 61 -2.10 4.71 6.86
CA PHE A 61 -3.04 4.12 7.79
C PHE A 61 -4.04 5.18 8.24
N VAL A 62 -5.32 4.95 7.99
CA VAL A 62 -6.39 5.90 8.30
C VAL A 62 -7.03 5.60 9.65
N ALA A 63 -7.46 4.38 9.86
CA ALA A 63 -8.14 3.98 11.09
C ALA A 63 -8.31 2.46 11.19
N THR A 64 -8.57 1.97 12.40
CA THR A 64 -9.16 0.65 12.63
C THR A 64 -10.63 0.82 13.02
N LYS A 65 -11.55 0.22 12.29
CA LYS A 65 -12.98 0.23 12.61
C LYS A 65 -13.55 -1.18 12.54
N GLY A 66 -14.20 -1.60 13.62
CA GLY A 66 -14.75 -2.96 13.69
C GLY A 66 -13.69 -4.07 13.60
N GLY A 67 -12.42 -3.78 13.97
CA GLY A 67 -11.30 -4.71 13.85
C GLY A 67 -10.71 -4.81 12.44
N VAL A 68 -11.17 -3.99 11.48
CA VAL A 68 -10.66 -3.87 10.12
C VAL A 68 -9.78 -2.64 10.02
N ASP A 69 -8.58 -2.79 9.42
CA ASP A 69 -7.66 -1.68 9.18
C ASP A 69 -7.93 -1.05 7.81
N TYR A 70 -8.02 0.26 7.76
CA TYR A 70 -8.26 1.04 6.54
C TYR A 70 -7.01 1.80 6.13
N TYR A 71 -6.61 1.63 4.87
CA TYR A 71 -5.44 2.29 4.29
C TYR A 71 -5.84 3.11 3.05
N ASN A 72 -5.25 4.30 2.95
CA ASN A 72 -5.42 5.21 1.82
C ASN A 72 -4.12 5.30 1.02
N ASP A 73 -4.12 4.73 -0.17
CA ASP A 73 -3.05 4.85 -1.16
C ASP A 73 -3.60 5.44 -2.47
N SER A 74 -4.43 6.50 -2.35
CA SER A 74 -5.01 7.16 -3.52
C SER A 74 -3.97 7.79 -4.45
N LYS A 75 -2.71 7.93 -4.01
CA LYS A 75 -1.55 8.24 -4.86
C LYS A 75 -1.02 7.07 -5.68
N GLY A 76 -1.47 5.86 -5.47
CA GLY A 76 -1.23 4.69 -6.31
C GLY A 76 -1.97 4.78 -7.64
N THR A 77 -1.69 5.83 -8.43
CA THR A 77 -2.40 6.18 -9.67
C THR A 77 -1.85 5.51 -10.93
N ASN A 78 -1.03 4.50 -10.77
CA ASN A 78 -0.55 3.61 -11.82
C ASN A 78 -0.30 2.21 -11.24
N PRO A 79 -0.19 1.16 -12.09
CA PRO A 79 0.00 -0.22 -11.64
C PRO A 79 1.24 -0.41 -10.76
N ASP A 80 2.40 0.17 -11.12
CA ASP A 80 3.64 0.03 -10.37
C ASP A 80 3.53 0.53 -8.93
N ALA A 81 2.90 1.70 -8.76
CA ALA A 81 2.66 2.26 -7.43
C ALA A 81 1.68 1.40 -6.63
N ALA A 82 0.59 0.94 -7.25
CA ALA A 82 -0.41 0.11 -6.60
C ALA A 82 0.14 -1.28 -6.21
N ILE A 83 1.10 -1.84 -6.95
CA ILE A 83 1.85 -3.04 -6.57
C ILE A 83 2.55 -2.84 -5.22
N GLN A 84 3.16 -1.67 -4.98
CA GLN A 84 3.82 -1.39 -3.71
C GLN A 84 2.79 -1.30 -2.57
N GLY A 85 1.60 -0.73 -2.83
CA GLY A 85 0.48 -0.73 -1.88
C GLY A 85 0.10 -2.14 -1.45
N ILE A 86 -0.10 -3.07 -2.39
CA ILE A 86 -0.43 -4.47 -2.10
C ILE A 86 0.70 -5.17 -1.36
N LYS A 87 1.95 -4.99 -1.80
CA LYS A 87 3.12 -5.60 -1.14
C LYS A 87 3.26 -5.16 0.31
N ALA A 88 2.85 -3.94 0.63
CA ALA A 88 2.89 -3.39 1.99
C ALA A 88 1.85 -4.02 2.93
N MET A 89 0.80 -4.64 2.40
CA MET A 89 -0.23 -5.28 3.22
C MET A 89 0.29 -6.59 3.84
N SER A 90 0.05 -6.72 5.15
CA SER A 90 0.38 -7.92 5.93
C SER A 90 -0.85 -8.77 6.30
N LYS A 91 -2.05 -8.30 5.97
CA LYS A 91 -3.33 -8.93 6.26
C LYS A 91 -4.09 -9.24 4.98
N PRO A 92 -5.04 -10.21 4.97
CA PRO A 92 -5.96 -10.38 3.86
C PRO A 92 -6.68 -9.06 3.60
N THR A 93 -6.71 -8.62 2.33
CA THR A 93 -7.07 -7.25 1.98
C THR A 93 -8.23 -7.23 0.98
N VAL A 94 -9.24 -6.41 1.25
CA VAL A 94 -10.21 -5.97 0.25
C VAL A 94 -9.62 -4.76 -0.45
N LEU A 95 -9.37 -4.88 -1.76
CA LEU A 95 -8.70 -3.85 -2.56
C LEU A 95 -9.73 -3.05 -3.35
N ILE A 96 -9.63 -1.73 -3.28
CA ILE A 96 -10.40 -0.80 -4.13
C ILE A 96 -9.50 -0.35 -5.27
N GLY A 97 -9.93 -0.62 -6.50
CA GLY A 97 -9.21 -0.27 -7.71
C GLY A 97 -10.09 0.37 -8.77
N GLY A 98 -9.45 0.93 -9.80
CA GLY A 98 -10.14 1.55 -10.93
C GLY A 98 -10.24 3.07 -10.84
N GLY A 99 -10.58 3.66 -11.95
CA GLY A 99 -10.62 5.12 -12.13
C GLY A 99 -10.65 5.49 -13.61
N TYR A 100 -9.93 6.56 -13.97
CA TYR A 100 -9.79 7.02 -15.36
C TYR A 100 -8.76 6.19 -16.13
N ASP A 101 -9.05 5.84 -17.38
CA ASP A 101 -8.16 4.99 -18.22
C ASP A 101 -7.00 5.82 -18.82
N LYS A 102 -5.79 5.53 -18.35
CA LYS A 102 -4.53 6.02 -18.93
C LYS A 102 -3.91 5.05 -19.93
N GLN A 103 -4.68 4.06 -20.40
CA GLN A 103 -4.21 2.98 -21.28
C GLN A 103 -3.14 2.09 -20.63
N SER A 104 -3.20 1.96 -19.31
CA SER A 104 -2.29 1.09 -18.55
C SER A 104 -2.63 -0.39 -18.77
N GLU A 105 -1.61 -1.25 -18.70
CA GLU A 105 -1.76 -2.70 -18.56
C GLU A 105 -1.80 -3.07 -17.09
N TYR A 106 -2.56 -4.12 -16.73
CA TYR A 106 -2.81 -4.47 -15.34
C TYR A 106 -2.31 -5.87 -14.96
N ASP A 107 -1.68 -6.59 -15.88
CA ASP A 107 -1.25 -7.97 -15.70
C ASP A 107 -0.34 -8.15 -14.50
N GLU A 108 0.75 -7.37 -14.41
CA GLU A 108 1.69 -7.42 -13.28
C GLU A 108 1.06 -7.00 -11.95
N TRP A 109 0.10 -6.06 -11.99
CA TRP A 109 -0.63 -5.65 -10.80
C TRP A 109 -1.52 -6.77 -10.27
N ILE A 110 -2.24 -7.47 -11.15
CA ILE A 110 -3.07 -8.62 -10.77
C ILE A 110 -2.19 -9.77 -10.25
N ASP A 111 -1.08 -10.06 -10.92
CA ASP A 111 -0.13 -11.10 -10.48
C ASP A 111 0.46 -10.80 -9.10
N SER A 112 0.61 -9.51 -8.74
CA SER A 112 1.10 -9.10 -7.44
C SER A 112 0.14 -9.36 -6.26
N PHE A 113 -1.08 -9.80 -6.53
CA PHE A 113 -2.07 -10.11 -5.48
C PHE A 113 -1.61 -11.22 -4.54
N ASP A 114 -0.92 -12.24 -5.07
CA ASP A 114 -0.20 -13.29 -4.32
C ASP A 114 -0.95 -13.79 -3.06
N GLY A 115 -2.24 -14.05 -3.20
CA GLY A 115 -3.11 -14.50 -2.11
C GLY A 115 -3.46 -13.44 -1.05
N LYS A 116 -2.87 -12.25 -1.09
CA LYS A 116 -3.14 -11.15 -0.16
C LYS A 116 -4.48 -10.47 -0.44
N VAL A 117 -4.82 -10.29 -1.73
CA VAL A 117 -6.09 -9.67 -2.13
C VAL A 117 -7.20 -10.72 -2.06
N LYS A 118 -8.10 -10.53 -1.11
CA LYS A 118 -9.25 -11.41 -0.86
C LYS A 118 -10.43 -11.10 -1.80
N CYS A 119 -10.61 -9.82 -2.13
CA CYS A 119 -11.64 -9.34 -3.04
C CYS A 119 -11.21 -8.02 -3.66
N LEU A 120 -11.51 -7.85 -4.94
CA LEU A 120 -11.28 -6.62 -5.70
C LEU A 120 -12.61 -5.90 -5.91
N VAL A 121 -12.73 -4.69 -5.38
CA VAL A 121 -13.87 -3.79 -5.58
C VAL A 121 -13.48 -2.76 -6.63
N LEU A 122 -14.15 -2.73 -7.76
CA LEU A 122 -13.82 -1.92 -8.92
C LEU A 122 -14.82 -0.80 -9.13
N ILE A 123 -14.29 0.40 -9.36
CA ILE A 123 -15.06 1.61 -9.62
C ILE A 123 -14.48 2.35 -10.84
N GLY A 124 -15.28 3.20 -11.45
CA GLY A 124 -14.85 4.10 -12.52
C GLY A 124 -14.74 3.45 -13.89
N GLN A 125 -14.10 4.15 -14.80
CA GLN A 125 -14.10 3.83 -16.24
C GLN A 125 -13.36 2.54 -16.57
N THR A 126 -12.30 2.23 -15.82
CA THR A 126 -11.41 1.07 -16.08
C THR A 126 -11.93 -0.25 -15.50
N ARG A 127 -13.04 -0.24 -14.78
CA ARG A 127 -13.54 -1.37 -14.00
C ARG A 127 -13.70 -2.66 -14.81
N GLU A 128 -14.25 -2.58 -16.02
CA GLU A 128 -14.45 -3.76 -16.88
C GLU A 128 -13.13 -4.29 -17.44
N LYS A 129 -12.24 -3.40 -17.87
CA LYS A 129 -10.90 -3.74 -18.38
C LYS A 129 -10.09 -4.46 -17.30
N ILE A 130 -10.09 -3.93 -16.07
CA ILE A 130 -9.39 -4.55 -14.93
C ILE A 130 -10.03 -5.91 -14.58
N ALA A 131 -11.36 -6.00 -14.55
CA ALA A 131 -12.05 -7.25 -14.25
C ALA A 131 -11.76 -8.33 -15.28
N GLU A 132 -11.70 -7.98 -16.56
CA GLU A 132 -11.34 -8.92 -17.63
C GLU A 132 -9.89 -9.40 -17.46
N CYS A 133 -8.95 -8.51 -17.19
CA CYS A 133 -7.57 -8.85 -16.92
C CYS A 133 -7.47 -9.77 -15.69
N ALA A 134 -8.14 -9.44 -14.59
CA ALA A 134 -8.14 -10.25 -13.37
C ALA A 134 -8.65 -11.69 -13.63
N ARG A 135 -9.74 -11.84 -14.37
CA ARG A 135 -10.27 -13.17 -14.72
C ARG A 135 -9.30 -13.97 -15.61
N LYS A 136 -8.60 -13.33 -16.54
CA LYS A 136 -7.56 -13.99 -17.37
C LYS A 136 -6.43 -14.55 -16.51
N HIS A 137 -6.11 -13.89 -15.39
CA HIS A 137 -5.12 -14.31 -14.38
C HIS A 137 -5.71 -15.21 -13.29
N GLY A 138 -6.96 -15.67 -13.44
CA GLY A 138 -7.61 -16.60 -12.51
C GLY A 138 -8.14 -15.96 -11.23
N PHE A 139 -8.31 -14.64 -11.20
CA PHE A 139 -8.88 -13.94 -10.06
C PHE A 139 -10.34 -13.54 -10.34
N ASP A 140 -11.29 -14.24 -9.68
CA ASP A 140 -12.73 -14.08 -9.91
C ASP A 140 -13.49 -13.38 -8.76
N LYS A 141 -12.82 -13.08 -7.65
CA LYS A 141 -13.44 -12.43 -6.49
C LYS A 141 -13.56 -10.92 -6.70
N ILE A 142 -14.45 -10.54 -7.61
CA ILE A 142 -14.63 -9.16 -8.07
C ILE A 142 -16.02 -8.65 -7.68
N ARG A 143 -16.12 -7.38 -7.30
CA ARG A 143 -17.36 -6.62 -7.11
C ARG A 143 -17.24 -5.29 -7.86
N PHE A 144 -18.37 -4.79 -8.34
CA PHE A 144 -18.45 -3.49 -8.98
C PHE A 144 -19.21 -2.52 -8.10
N ALA A 145 -18.80 -1.26 -8.12
CA ALA A 145 -19.49 -0.15 -7.49
C ALA A 145 -19.65 0.99 -8.49
N ASP A 146 -20.76 1.71 -8.40
CA ASP A 146 -21.02 2.89 -9.23
C ASP A 146 -20.65 4.19 -8.52
N THR A 147 -20.62 4.18 -7.18
CA THR A 147 -20.25 5.34 -6.34
C THR A 147 -19.22 4.94 -5.27
N TYR A 148 -18.54 5.94 -4.70
CA TYR A 148 -17.62 5.70 -3.57
C TYR A 148 -18.36 5.23 -2.33
N GLU A 149 -19.59 5.69 -2.09
CA GLU A 149 -20.42 5.25 -0.97
C GLU A 149 -20.75 3.76 -1.09
N GLU A 150 -21.12 3.31 -2.28
CA GLU A 150 -21.36 1.89 -2.56
C GLU A 150 -20.07 1.07 -2.40
N CYS A 151 -18.95 1.59 -2.90
CA CYS A 151 -17.65 0.96 -2.76
C CYS A 151 -17.30 0.75 -1.27
N LEU A 152 -17.43 1.77 -0.44
CA LEU A 152 -17.17 1.68 1.01
C LEU A 152 -18.13 0.72 1.71
N LYS A 153 -19.42 0.70 1.30
CA LYS A 153 -20.41 -0.24 1.82
C LYS A 153 -20.01 -1.67 1.53
N LEU A 154 -19.66 -1.98 0.27
CA LEU A 154 -19.17 -3.30 -0.14
C LEU A 154 -17.93 -3.71 0.65
N CYS A 155 -16.96 -2.80 0.82
CA CYS A 155 -15.77 -3.08 1.62
C CYS A 155 -16.10 -3.42 3.07
N THR A 156 -17.06 -2.71 3.68
CA THR A 156 -17.49 -2.96 5.06
C THR A 156 -18.20 -4.32 5.20
N GLU A 157 -18.94 -4.74 4.17
CA GLU A 157 -19.62 -6.04 4.14
C GLU A 157 -18.65 -7.20 3.88
N LEU A 158 -17.59 -6.97 3.11
CA LEU A 158 -16.64 -8.00 2.69
C LEU A 158 -15.50 -8.22 3.68
N ALA A 159 -15.01 -7.13 4.31
CA ALA A 159 -13.89 -7.23 5.24
C ALA A 159 -14.33 -7.72 6.62
N GLN A 160 -13.51 -8.56 7.24
CA GLN A 160 -13.74 -9.13 8.56
C GLN A 160 -12.70 -8.62 9.57
N PRO A 161 -12.99 -8.69 10.89
CA PRO A 161 -12.00 -8.36 11.90
C PRO A 161 -10.68 -9.09 11.67
N GLY A 162 -9.56 -8.38 11.74
CA GLY A 162 -8.23 -8.91 11.43
C GLY A 162 -7.80 -8.74 9.97
N GLU A 163 -8.65 -8.22 9.10
CA GLU A 163 -8.35 -7.94 7.70
C GLU A 163 -8.13 -6.44 7.43
N ALA A 164 -7.83 -6.10 6.18
CA ALA A 164 -7.61 -4.73 5.76
C ALA A 164 -8.49 -4.33 4.56
N VAL A 165 -8.74 -3.04 4.43
CA VAL A 165 -9.27 -2.39 3.22
C VAL A 165 -8.20 -1.43 2.73
N LEU A 166 -7.82 -1.55 1.47
CA LEU A 166 -6.84 -0.69 0.81
C LEU A 166 -7.47 0.03 -0.38
N LEU A 167 -7.45 1.35 -0.37
CA LEU A 167 -7.70 2.15 -1.57
C LEU A 167 -6.37 2.35 -2.30
N SER A 168 -6.16 1.65 -3.42
CA SER A 168 -4.98 1.81 -4.30
C SER A 168 -5.41 1.60 -5.73
N PRO A 169 -5.79 2.69 -6.44
CA PRO A 169 -6.62 2.62 -7.63
C PRO A 169 -5.95 2.01 -8.86
N ALA A 170 -4.61 2.01 -8.96
CA ALA A 170 -3.84 1.66 -10.15
C ALA A 170 -4.16 2.51 -11.40
N CYS A 171 -5.00 3.52 -11.26
CA CYS A 171 -5.51 4.46 -12.27
C CYS A 171 -5.53 5.89 -11.74
N ALA A 172 -5.88 6.86 -12.60
CA ALA A 172 -6.09 8.25 -12.17
C ALA A 172 -7.51 8.48 -11.67
#